data_e04a6e1604ba0dbe76d4f4adb3b1996b
#
_entry.id   e04a6e1604ba0dbe76d4f4adb3b1996b
#
_cell.length_a   1.000
_cell.length_b   1.000
_cell.length_c   1.000
_cell.angle_alpha   90.00
_cell.angle_beta   90.00
_cell.angle_gamma   90.00
#
_symmetry.space_group_name_H-M   'P 1'
#
loop_
_entity.id
_entity.type
_entity.pdbx_description
1 polymer ?
#
loop_
_entity_poly.entity_id
_entity_poly.type
_entity_poly.pdbx_seq_one_letter_code
_entity_poly.pdbx_strand_id
1 'polypeptide(L)'
;HTSYMTTSRAKEEELPYVTYCVNCRESFAGQGKEAVHILDLLFGLNGAGRPAATVTERWHNRLAAKRELLKTYWNETIEEETHMKLEVEKELERKLSAGQILIEDMEQVIEHCEREDRGIIDPETGHRIGHLKIQHMTYWAVLPDGGYKLWNGYSHRMNLEGE
;
A
#
# COMPACT_ATOMS: atom_id res chain seq x y z
N HIS A 1 4.32 17.97 10.39
CA HIS A 1 4.66 18.58 11.69
C HIS A 1 3.49 18.57 12.70
N THR A 2 2.31 19.00 12.32
CA THR A 2 1.13 19.07 13.21
C THR A 2 0.68 17.69 13.68
N SER A 3 0.67 16.68 12.79
CA SER A 3 0.29 15.31 13.11
C SER A 3 1.21 14.69 14.17
N TYR A 4 2.52 14.89 14.05
CA TYR A 4 3.49 14.40 15.03
C TYR A 4 3.26 14.98 16.44
N MET A 5 3.07 16.31 16.53
CA MET A 5 2.83 16.99 17.80
C MET A 5 1.54 16.51 18.49
N THR A 6 0.47 16.33 17.69
CA THR A 6 -0.81 15.83 18.21
C THR A 6 -0.66 14.39 18.73
N THR A 7 0.06 13.53 18.02
CA THR A 7 0.25 12.14 18.43
C THR A 7 1.21 12.02 19.61
N SER A 8 2.24 12.86 19.71
CA SER A 8 3.14 12.88 20.88
C SER A 8 2.37 13.18 22.15
N ARG A 9 1.49 14.20 22.14
CA ARG A 9 0.60 14.49 23.27
C ARG A 9 -0.38 13.35 23.56
N ALA A 10 -0.93 12.73 22.50
CA ALA A 10 -1.84 11.61 22.66
C ALA A 10 -1.21 10.41 23.36
N LYS A 11 0.10 10.19 23.19
CA LYS A 11 0.84 9.09 23.83
C LYS A 11 1.05 9.28 25.35
N GLU A 12 0.96 10.51 25.84
CA GLU A 12 1.03 10.81 27.27
C GLU A 12 -0.21 10.28 28.03
N GLU A 13 -1.32 10.08 27.30
CA GLU A 13 -2.55 9.51 27.86
C GLU A 13 -2.55 7.98 27.74
N GLU A 14 -2.84 7.28 28.84
CA GLU A 14 -2.86 5.81 28.88
C GLU A 14 -4.07 5.23 28.16
N LEU A 15 -5.22 5.93 28.17
CA LEU A 15 -6.45 5.42 27.59
C LEU A 15 -6.43 5.45 26.06
N PRO A 16 -7.06 4.46 25.40
CA PRO A 16 -7.24 4.47 23.94
C PRO A 16 -8.02 5.69 23.47
N TYR A 17 -7.66 6.23 22.32
CA TYR A 17 -8.43 7.31 21.69
C TYR A 17 -9.59 6.75 20.88
N VAL A 18 -10.76 7.34 21.08
CA VAL A 18 -11.93 7.09 20.24
C VAL A 18 -11.96 8.12 19.12
N THR A 19 -11.96 7.64 17.88
CA THR A 19 -12.00 8.50 16.69
C THR A 19 -13.27 8.23 15.87
N TYR A 20 -13.78 9.24 15.22
CA TYR A 20 -14.88 9.12 14.24
C TYR A 20 -14.38 9.15 12.79
N CYS A 21 -13.09 9.39 12.60
CA CYS A 21 -12.44 9.47 11.30
C CYS A 21 -11.43 8.33 11.17
N VAL A 22 -11.61 7.50 10.15
CA VAL A 22 -10.73 6.36 9.86
C VAL A 22 -9.26 6.79 9.66
N ASN A 23 -9.03 7.91 8.94
CA ASN A 23 -7.67 8.41 8.73
C ASN A 23 -7.00 8.87 10.03
N CYS A 24 -7.78 9.44 10.96
CA CYS A 24 -7.27 9.80 12.28
C CYS A 24 -6.90 8.55 13.08
N ARG A 25 -7.77 7.53 13.08
CA ARG A 25 -7.48 6.23 13.69
C ARG A 25 -6.18 5.64 13.15
N GLU A 26 -6.05 5.55 11.82
CA GLU A 26 -4.86 5.00 11.16
C GLU A 26 -3.60 5.83 11.47
N SER A 27 -3.71 7.16 11.50
CA SER A 27 -2.59 8.04 11.86
C SER A 27 -2.10 7.83 13.28
N PHE A 28 -3.01 7.71 14.26
CA PHE A 28 -2.65 7.43 15.64
C PHE A 28 -2.04 6.04 15.79
N ALA A 29 -2.68 5.02 15.21
CA ALA A 29 -2.20 3.65 15.26
C ALA A 29 -0.83 3.47 14.58
N GLY A 30 -0.61 4.12 13.43
CA GLY A 30 0.67 4.09 12.70
C GLY A 30 1.82 4.73 13.48
N GLN A 31 1.50 5.61 14.44
CA GLN A 31 2.48 6.22 15.34
C GLN A 31 2.55 5.54 16.72
N GLY A 32 1.88 4.39 16.88
CA GLY A 32 1.93 3.58 18.10
C GLY A 32 1.04 4.07 19.24
N LYS A 33 0.04 4.94 18.96
CA LYS A 33 -1.04 5.27 19.92
C LYS A 33 -2.21 4.33 19.69
N GLU A 34 -2.65 3.68 20.75
CA GLU A 34 -3.87 2.87 20.69
C GLU A 34 -5.07 3.78 20.35
N ALA A 35 -5.77 3.45 19.28
CA ALA A 35 -6.93 4.19 18.82
C ALA A 35 -7.98 3.24 18.23
N VAL A 36 -9.25 3.51 18.53
CA VAL A 36 -10.40 2.74 18.09
C VAL A 36 -11.34 3.67 17.30
N HIS A 37 -11.96 3.14 16.25
CA HIS A 37 -12.98 3.88 15.53
C HIS A 37 -14.32 3.74 16.26
N ILE A 38 -15.13 4.81 16.33
CA ILE A 38 -16.40 4.80 17.04
C ILE A 38 -17.36 3.68 16.55
N LEU A 39 -17.30 3.35 15.25
CA LEU A 39 -18.11 2.26 14.69
C LEU A 39 -17.67 0.89 15.22
N ASP A 40 -16.37 0.69 15.51
CA ASP A 40 -15.90 -0.55 16.12
C ASP A 40 -16.52 -0.75 17.51
N LEU A 41 -16.70 0.34 18.28
CA LEU A 41 -17.38 0.29 19.58
C LEU A 41 -18.88 0.06 19.42
N LEU A 42 -19.54 0.77 18.49
CA LEU A 42 -20.99 0.67 18.29
C LEU A 42 -21.43 -0.72 17.81
N PHE A 43 -20.61 -1.38 16.98
CA PHE A 43 -20.91 -2.70 16.43
C PHE A 43 -20.22 -3.84 17.17
N GLY A 44 -19.57 -3.56 18.30
CA GLY A 44 -18.90 -4.59 19.10
C GLY A 44 -17.70 -5.23 18.38
N LEU A 45 -17.07 -4.52 17.44
CA LEU A 45 -15.89 -5.00 16.71
C LEU A 45 -14.65 -4.78 17.58
N ASN A 46 -13.73 -5.76 17.56
CA ASN A 46 -12.50 -5.66 18.33
C ASN A 46 -11.45 -4.81 17.58
N GLY A 47 -11.69 -3.50 17.48
CA GLY A 47 -10.83 -2.55 16.77
C GLY A 47 -9.68 -1.95 17.58
N ALA A 48 -9.73 -2.08 18.91
CA ALA A 48 -8.69 -1.56 19.80
C ALA A 48 -7.38 -2.35 19.62
N GLY A 49 -6.24 -1.63 19.55
CA GLY A 49 -4.93 -2.24 19.36
C GLY A 49 -4.66 -2.77 17.95
N ARG A 50 -5.62 -2.71 17.04
CA ARG A 50 -5.38 -3.10 15.64
C ARG A 50 -4.34 -2.17 15.00
N PRO A 51 -3.27 -2.70 14.37
CA PRO A 51 -2.26 -1.89 13.71
C PRO A 51 -2.88 -1.07 12.56
N ALA A 52 -2.17 -0.02 12.13
CA ALA A 52 -2.56 0.72 10.94
C ALA A 52 -2.52 -0.19 9.71
N ALA A 53 -3.57 -0.16 8.90
CA ALA A 53 -3.59 -0.90 7.65
C ALA A 53 -2.65 -0.26 6.61
N THR A 54 -1.95 -1.07 5.83
CA THR A 54 -1.14 -0.61 4.70
C THR A 54 -2.01 -0.02 3.59
N VAL A 55 -1.41 0.70 2.65
CA VAL A 55 -2.16 1.24 1.50
C VAL A 55 -2.74 0.12 0.65
N THR A 56 -2.02 -0.97 0.48
CA THR A 56 -2.46 -2.17 -0.25
C THR A 56 -3.64 -2.85 0.45
N GLU A 57 -3.57 -3.07 1.76
CA GLU A 57 -4.70 -3.63 2.54
C GLU A 57 -5.96 -2.74 2.45
N ARG A 58 -5.80 -1.43 2.54
CA ARG A 58 -6.93 -0.50 2.39
C ARG A 58 -7.54 -0.53 0.99
N TRP A 59 -6.70 -0.72 -0.03
CA TRP A 59 -7.15 -0.89 -1.41
C TRP A 59 -7.95 -2.17 -1.57
N HIS A 60 -7.43 -3.31 -1.11
CA HIS A 60 -8.12 -4.60 -1.16
C HIS A 60 -9.46 -4.58 -0.41
N ASN A 61 -9.50 -3.98 0.78
CA ASN A 61 -10.74 -3.85 1.55
C ASN A 61 -11.80 -3.04 0.80
N ARG A 62 -11.41 -1.96 0.10
CA ARG A 62 -12.34 -1.18 -0.73
C ARG A 62 -12.82 -1.96 -1.94
N LEU A 63 -11.95 -2.72 -2.60
CA LEU A 63 -12.34 -3.57 -3.72
C LEU A 63 -13.30 -4.66 -3.27
N ALA A 64 -13.02 -5.33 -2.15
CA ALA A 64 -13.88 -6.35 -1.60
C ALA A 64 -15.28 -5.80 -1.29
N ALA A 65 -15.36 -4.67 -0.59
CA ALA A 65 -16.62 -4.00 -0.29
C ALA A 65 -17.37 -3.59 -1.57
N LYS A 66 -16.66 -3.06 -2.58
CA LYS A 66 -17.26 -2.69 -3.87
C LYS A 66 -17.83 -3.91 -4.58
N ARG A 67 -17.11 -5.04 -4.63
CA ARG A 67 -17.57 -6.28 -5.26
C ARG A 67 -18.81 -6.84 -4.56
N GLU A 68 -18.80 -6.84 -3.24
CA GLU A 68 -19.95 -7.30 -2.45
C GLU A 68 -21.19 -6.44 -2.70
N LEU A 69 -21.06 -5.12 -2.69
CA LEU A 69 -22.17 -4.21 -2.98
C LEU A 69 -22.72 -4.40 -4.40
N LEU A 70 -21.86 -4.46 -5.41
CA LEU A 70 -22.28 -4.66 -6.81
C LEU A 70 -23.00 -5.98 -6.98
N LYS A 71 -22.46 -7.06 -6.42
CA LYS A 71 -23.12 -8.37 -6.46
C LYS A 71 -24.48 -8.37 -5.77
N THR A 72 -24.57 -7.75 -4.58
CA THR A 72 -25.76 -7.80 -3.75
C THR A 72 -26.90 -6.96 -4.31
N TYR A 73 -26.61 -5.75 -4.79
CA TYR A 73 -27.64 -4.79 -5.18
C TYR A 73 -27.88 -4.68 -6.69
N TRP A 74 -26.87 -5.02 -7.52
CA TRP A 74 -26.96 -4.87 -8.98
C TRP A 74 -26.75 -6.19 -9.72
N ASN A 75 -26.43 -7.28 -9.02
CA ASN A 75 -26.09 -8.58 -9.62
C ASN A 75 -24.96 -8.49 -10.66
N GLU A 76 -24.04 -7.54 -10.44
CA GLU A 76 -22.84 -7.34 -11.28
C GLU A 76 -21.62 -7.99 -10.64
N THR A 77 -20.75 -8.57 -11.47
CA THR A 77 -19.49 -9.16 -11.04
C THR A 77 -18.34 -8.39 -11.66
N ILE A 78 -17.39 -7.93 -10.84
CA ILE A 78 -16.12 -7.37 -11.31
C ILE A 78 -15.11 -8.51 -11.36
N GLU A 79 -14.51 -8.71 -12.54
CA GLU A 79 -13.41 -9.66 -12.70
C GLU A 79 -12.18 -9.19 -11.90
N GLU A 80 -11.44 -10.13 -11.35
CA GLU A 80 -10.15 -9.82 -10.74
C GLU A 80 -9.11 -9.68 -11.84
N GLU A 81 -8.45 -8.53 -11.87
CA GLU A 81 -7.20 -8.41 -12.59
C GLU A 81 -6.17 -9.25 -11.83
N THR A 82 -5.77 -10.36 -12.42
CA THR A 82 -4.74 -11.25 -11.87
C THR A 82 -3.38 -10.73 -12.31
N HIS A 83 -2.70 -10.07 -11.43
CA HIS A 83 -1.29 -9.72 -11.61
C HIS A 83 -0.38 -10.83 -11.09
N MET A 84 0.83 -10.86 -11.61
CA MET A 84 1.93 -11.63 -11.07
C MET A 84 2.11 -11.29 -9.59
N LYS A 85 2.23 -12.30 -8.72
CA LYS A 85 2.41 -12.05 -7.29
C LYS A 85 3.87 -11.89 -6.93
N LEU A 86 4.22 -10.73 -6.39
CA LEU A 86 5.52 -10.44 -5.83
C LEU A 86 5.58 -10.85 -4.35
N GLU A 87 6.70 -11.44 -3.95
CA GLU A 87 7.03 -11.60 -2.53
C GLU A 87 7.59 -10.28 -2.01
N VAL A 88 6.96 -9.71 -0.99
CA VAL A 88 7.33 -8.42 -0.39
C VAL A 88 7.56 -8.60 1.11
N GLU A 89 8.73 -8.20 1.60
CA GLU A 89 9.01 -8.19 3.03
C GLU A 89 8.18 -7.11 3.76
N LYS A 90 7.74 -7.41 4.98
CA LYS A 90 6.88 -6.51 5.78
C LYS A 90 7.46 -5.09 5.97
N GLU A 91 8.78 -4.98 6.07
CA GLU A 91 9.43 -3.68 6.21
C GLU A 91 9.35 -2.87 4.91
N LEU A 92 9.59 -3.53 3.78
CA LEU A 92 9.43 -2.91 2.46
C LEU A 92 7.97 -2.53 2.19
N GLU A 93 7.02 -3.39 2.55
CA GLU A 93 5.58 -3.09 2.43
C GLU A 93 5.21 -1.81 3.21
N ARG A 94 5.74 -1.65 4.43
CA ARG A 94 5.53 -0.42 5.22
C ARG A 94 6.14 0.81 4.54
N LYS A 95 7.32 0.66 3.95
CA LYS A 95 7.99 1.73 3.19
C LYS A 95 7.18 2.14 1.96
N LEU A 96 6.71 1.16 1.17
CA LEU A 96 5.83 1.40 0.02
C LEU A 96 4.54 2.09 0.45
N SER A 97 3.93 1.61 1.53
CA SER A 97 2.72 2.19 2.10
C SER A 97 2.93 3.64 2.55
N ALA A 98 4.06 3.98 3.16
CA ALA A 98 4.41 5.35 3.51
C ALA A 98 4.54 6.26 2.28
N GLY A 99 5.03 5.71 1.16
CA GLY A 99 5.10 6.36 -0.15
C GLY A 99 3.78 6.36 -0.93
N GLN A 100 2.69 5.80 -0.38
CA GLN A 100 1.39 5.61 -1.05
C GLN A 100 1.51 4.75 -2.33
N ILE A 101 2.40 3.78 -2.34
CA ILE A 101 2.64 2.85 -3.45
C ILE A 101 1.95 1.53 -3.13
N LEU A 102 1.15 1.03 -4.06
CA LEU A 102 0.52 -0.29 -3.97
C LEU A 102 1.53 -1.38 -4.36
N ILE A 103 1.37 -2.58 -3.84
CA ILE A 103 2.14 -3.73 -4.31
C ILE A 103 1.77 -4.03 -5.77
N GLU A 104 0.51 -3.87 -6.13
CA GLU A 104 0.00 -4.04 -7.49
C GLU A 104 0.66 -3.08 -8.49
N ASP A 105 1.03 -1.86 -8.08
CA ASP A 105 1.80 -0.94 -8.93
C ASP A 105 3.16 -1.56 -9.28
N MET A 106 3.80 -2.22 -8.32
CA MET A 106 5.09 -2.90 -8.54
C MET A 106 4.94 -4.15 -9.41
N GLU A 107 3.87 -4.91 -9.21
CA GLU A 107 3.52 -6.08 -10.03
C GLU A 107 3.32 -5.68 -11.49
N GLN A 108 2.57 -4.60 -11.76
CA GLN A 108 2.39 -4.06 -13.11
C GLN A 108 3.71 -3.62 -13.76
N VAL A 109 4.62 -3.00 -13.00
CA VAL A 109 5.96 -2.63 -13.51
C VAL A 109 6.71 -3.86 -14.00
N ILE A 110 6.72 -4.93 -13.20
CA ILE A 110 7.46 -6.13 -13.54
C ILE A 110 6.83 -6.87 -14.73
N GLU A 111 5.51 -7.05 -14.73
CA GLU A 111 4.79 -7.63 -15.86
C GLU A 111 5.05 -6.89 -17.18
N HIS A 112 5.04 -5.55 -17.12
CA HIS A 112 5.36 -4.72 -18.27
C HIS A 112 6.79 -4.96 -18.76
N CYS A 113 7.76 -4.94 -17.85
CA CYS A 113 9.17 -5.14 -18.20
C CYS A 113 9.44 -6.53 -18.77
N GLU A 114 8.76 -7.56 -18.28
CA GLU A 114 8.88 -8.93 -18.82
C GLU A 114 8.26 -9.05 -20.20
N ARG A 115 7.07 -8.48 -20.40
CA ARG A 115 6.37 -8.53 -21.68
C ARG A 115 7.12 -7.79 -22.79
N GLU A 116 7.72 -6.64 -22.47
CA GLU A 116 8.44 -5.79 -23.43
C GLU A 116 9.95 -6.12 -23.52
N ASP A 117 10.41 -7.10 -22.76
CA ASP A 117 11.84 -7.41 -22.58
C ASP A 117 12.67 -6.15 -22.22
N ARG A 118 12.10 -5.32 -21.35
CA ARG A 118 12.70 -4.08 -20.88
C ARG A 118 13.13 -4.22 -19.43
N GLY A 119 14.33 -3.77 -19.15
CA GLY A 119 14.88 -3.73 -17.81
C GLY A 119 16.34 -3.36 -17.86
N ILE A 120 16.78 -2.67 -16.84
CA ILE A 120 18.19 -2.33 -16.65
C ILE A 120 18.75 -3.32 -15.65
N ILE A 121 19.89 -3.93 -15.96
CA ILE A 121 20.62 -4.75 -15.00
C ILE A 121 21.68 -3.85 -14.38
N ASP A 122 21.63 -3.69 -13.08
CA ASP A 122 22.66 -3.00 -12.32
C ASP A 122 23.94 -3.85 -12.34
N PRO A 123 25.04 -3.35 -12.91
CA PRO A 123 26.27 -4.14 -13.05
C PRO A 123 26.97 -4.44 -11.72
N GLU A 124 26.68 -3.68 -10.67
CA GLU A 124 27.33 -3.87 -9.36
C GLU A 124 26.56 -4.91 -8.50
N THR A 125 25.24 -4.91 -8.56
CA THR A 125 24.40 -5.77 -7.71
C THR A 125 23.79 -6.94 -8.45
N GLY A 126 23.77 -6.91 -9.80
CA GLY A 126 23.03 -7.86 -10.62
C GLY A 126 21.50 -7.69 -10.54
N HIS A 127 21.02 -6.68 -9.84
CA HIS A 127 19.58 -6.46 -9.71
C HIS A 127 18.98 -5.98 -11.03
N ARG A 128 17.80 -6.48 -11.34
CA ARG A 128 16.98 -6.04 -12.46
C ARG A 128 16.11 -4.87 -12.02
N ILE A 129 16.21 -3.75 -12.72
CA ILE A 129 15.48 -2.52 -12.44
C ILE A 129 14.50 -2.29 -13.59
N GLY A 130 13.21 -2.28 -13.25
CA GLY A 130 12.13 -1.96 -14.18
C GLY A 130 11.44 -0.66 -13.83
N HIS A 131 10.82 -0.02 -14.83
CA HIS A 131 9.97 1.14 -14.60
C HIS A 131 8.75 1.12 -15.51
N LEU A 132 7.69 1.76 -15.05
CA LEU A 132 6.45 1.96 -15.79
C LEU A 132 5.79 3.26 -15.35
N LYS A 133 5.31 4.02 -16.33
CA LYS A 133 4.48 5.19 -16.07
C LYS A 133 3.01 4.78 -15.99
N ILE A 134 2.43 4.93 -14.81
CA ILE A 134 1.01 4.70 -14.58
C ILE A 134 0.37 6.06 -14.30
N GLN A 135 -0.48 6.55 -15.20
CA GLN A 135 -1.10 7.88 -15.16
C GLN A 135 -0.05 9.01 -15.08
N HIS A 136 0.13 9.62 -13.92
CA HIS A 136 1.00 10.78 -13.68
C HIS A 136 2.25 10.45 -12.84
N MET A 137 2.45 9.18 -12.52
CA MET A 137 3.54 8.70 -11.69
C MET A 137 4.36 7.68 -12.46
N THR A 138 5.69 7.77 -12.36
CA THR A 138 6.58 6.73 -12.81
C THR A 138 6.97 5.88 -11.61
N TYR A 139 6.71 4.59 -11.68
CA TYR A 139 7.01 3.60 -10.67
C TYR A 139 8.24 2.81 -11.07
N TRP A 140 9.06 2.50 -10.09
CA TRP A 140 10.29 1.72 -10.25
C TRP A 140 10.27 0.53 -9.34
N ALA A 141 10.58 -0.64 -9.87
CA ALA A 141 10.71 -1.87 -9.11
C ALA A 141 12.11 -2.45 -9.30
N VAL A 142 12.70 -2.91 -8.21
CA VAL A 142 14.03 -3.53 -8.19
C VAL A 142 13.88 -4.96 -7.70
N LEU A 143 14.33 -5.92 -8.51
CA LEU A 143 14.33 -7.34 -8.21
C LEU A 143 15.76 -7.89 -8.19
N PRO A 144 16.09 -8.82 -7.28
CA PRO A 144 17.31 -9.61 -7.41
C PRO A 144 17.21 -10.51 -8.64
N ASP A 145 18.35 -10.91 -9.18
CA ASP A 145 18.40 -11.79 -10.32
C ASP A 145 17.67 -13.12 -10.04
N GLY A 146 16.83 -13.54 -10.99
CA GLY A 146 16.18 -14.85 -11.01
C GLY A 146 15.01 -15.07 -10.04
N GLY A 147 14.37 -14.01 -9.50
CA GLY A 147 13.24 -14.18 -8.56
C GLY A 147 12.16 -13.10 -8.65
N TYR A 148 11.02 -13.38 -7.99
CA TYR A 148 9.89 -12.44 -7.85
C TYR A 148 9.83 -11.82 -6.45
N LYS A 149 10.94 -11.77 -5.73
CA LYS A 149 11.04 -11.09 -4.45
C LYS A 149 11.39 -9.63 -4.70
N LEU A 150 10.49 -8.72 -4.36
CA LEU A 150 10.75 -7.29 -4.48
C LEU A 150 11.84 -6.86 -3.50
N TRP A 151 12.94 -6.30 -4.03
CA TRP A 151 14.04 -5.76 -3.22
C TRP A 151 13.79 -4.31 -2.80
N ASN A 152 13.28 -3.51 -3.73
CA ASN A 152 12.97 -2.11 -3.50
C ASN A 152 11.91 -1.61 -4.50
N GLY A 153 11.19 -0.57 -4.11
CA GLY A 153 10.25 0.14 -4.98
C GLY A 153 10.15 1.61 -4.58
N TYR A 154 9.95 2.45 -5.58
CA TYR A 154 9.74 3.88 -5.39
C TYR A 154 8.98 4.49 -6.57
N SER A 155 8.49 5.71 -6.40
CA SER A 155 7.79 6.44 -7.45
C SER A 155 8.19 7.91 -7.47
N HIS A 156 8.04 8.54 -8.63
CA HIS A 156 8.22 9.98 -8.81
C HIS A 156 7.33 10.53 -9.93
N ARG A 157 7.19 11.86 -9.98
CA ARG A 157 6.35 12.56 -10.98
C ARG A 157 7.13 13.07 -12.20
N MET A 158 8.42 12.76 -12.30
CA MET A 158 9.22 13.19 -13.46
C MET A 158 8.87 12.35 -14.69
N ASN A 159 8.84 13.00 -15.85
CA ASN A 159 8.82 12.28 -17.12
C ASN A 159 10.26 11.90 -17.48
N LEU A 160 10.43 10.69 -18.00
CA LEU A 160 11.69 10.28 -18.60
C LEU A 160 11.70 10.77 -20.06
N GLU A 161 12.81 11.36 -20.50
CA GLU A 161 12.99 11.70 -21.91
C GLU A 161 13.11 10.42 -22.72
N GLY A 162 12.27 10.22 -23.73
CA GLY A 162 12.31 9.05 -24.61
C GLY A 162 11.19 8.02 -24.43
N GLU A 163 10.18 8.33 -23.60
CA GLU A 163 8.91 7.58 -23.52
C GLU A 163 7.86 8.15 -24.47
#